data_fd9dc9474412e685d1c4dabd8ec9589d
#
_entry.id   fd9dc9474412e685d1c4dabd8ec9589d
#
_cell.length_a   1.000
_cell.length_b   1.000
_cell.length_c   1.000
_cell.angle_alpha   90.00
_cell.angle_beta   90.00
_cell.angle_gamma   90.00
#
_symmetry.space_group_name_H-M   'P 1'
#
loop_
_entity.id
_entity.type
_entity.pdbx_description
1 polymer ?
#
loop_
_entity_poly.entity_id
_entity_poly.type
_entity_poly.pdbx_seq_one_letter_code
_entity_poly.pdbx_strand_id
1 'polypeptide(L)'
;MRINRLMLFMLLLGYCHIGCGQEQVLVDTLNVQVYFRQGYSILEFDYRDNAKRLAAFVDSVRTLQGSASCRVKTFRIVGTASPEGVSVLNKRLSENRAKNLVAWIEEYISLEGATLDIQALGIDWERLERQVVASDMPYRDEVLEILRNTPVWVIRDGKVVDSRNRQLGMLRGGRAWRYMEEYFFPELRSAGVRLV
;
A
#
# COMPACT_ATOMS: atom_id res chain seq x y z
N MET A 1 45.30 59.34 -46.88
CA MET A 1 45.20 58.17 -46.04
C MET A 1 43.73 57.91 -45.75
N ARG A 2 43.15 56.94 -46.45
CA ARG A 2 41.71 56.62 -46.34
C ARG A 2 41.57 55.21 -45.76
N ILE A 3 40.91 55.12 -44.63
CA ILE A 3 40.65 53.86 -43.98
C ILE A 3 39.28 53.38 -44.42
N ASN A 4 39.28 52.26 -45.16
CA ASN A 4 38.05 51.57 -45.59
C ASN A 4 37.44 50.82 -44.40
N ARG A 5 36.17 51.15 -44.10
CA ARG A 5 35.34 50.42 -43.18
C ARG A 5 34.67 49.25 -43.93
N LEU A 6 35.13 48.04 -43.66
CA LEU A 6 34.46 46.84 -44.10
C LEU A 6 33.39 46.49 -43.06
N MET A 7 32.13 46.58 -43.48
CA MET A 7 30.96 46.23 -42.68
C MET A 7 30.81 44.72 -42.71
N LEU A 8 31.09 44.07 -41.57
CA LEU A 8 30.88 42.63 -41.42
C LEU A 8 29.43 42.40 -40.98
N PHE A 9 28.59 41.88 -41.86
CA PHE A 9 27.23 41.46 -41.60
C PHE A 9 27.27 40.08 -40.89
N MET A 10 27.14 40.04 -39.55
CA MET A 10 26.93 38.81 -38.82
C MET A 10 25.47 38.35 -38.97
N LEU A 11 25.28 37.32 -39.75
CA LEU A 11 24.04 36.53 -39.76
C LEU A 11 23.89 35.80 -38.41
N LEU A 12 23.02 36.32 -37.53
CA LEU A 12 22.55 35.64 -36.36
C LEU A 12 21.56 34.49 -36.79
N LEU A 13 22.10 33.30 -36.96
CA LEU A 13 21.32 32.08 -37.03
C LEU A 13 20.71 31.84 -35.64
N GLY A 14 19.44 32.20 -35.50
CA GLY A 14 18.67 31.85 -34.31
C GLY A 14 18.53 30.34 -34.20
N TYR A 15 19.30 29.72 -33.33
CA TYR A 15 19.05 28.36 -32.86
C TYR A 15 17.77 28.37 -32.05
N CYS A 16 16.68 27.94 -32.70
CA CYS A 16 15.46 27.59 -32.00
C CYS A 16 15.75 26.32 -31.20
N HIS A 17 16.07 26.47 -29.93
CA HIS A 17 16.07 25.34 -29.00
C HIS A 17 14.62 24.95 -28.84
N ILE A 18 14.20 23.91 -29.56
CA ILE A 18 12.99 23.15 -29.22
C ILE A 18 13.33 22.52 -27.87
N GLY A 19 12.91 23.19 -26.81
CA GLY A 19 12.91 22.61 -25.47
C GLY A 19 12.02 21.38 -25.50
N CYS A 20 12.64 20.21 -25.53
CA CYS A 20 11.99 18.97 -25.20
C CYS A 20 11.47 19.13 -23.77
N GLY A 21 10.20 19.45 -23.61
CA GLY A 21 9.55 19.49 -22.32
C GLY A 21 9.70 18.10 -21.71
N GLN A 22 10.54 17.97 -20.71
CA GLN A 22 10.48 16.81 -19.82
C GLN A 22 9.08 16.83 -19.22
N GLU A 23 8.27 15.88 -19.66
CA GLU A 23 7.00 15.54 -19.02
C GLU A 23 7.34 15.24 -17.55
N GLN A 24 7.10 16.20 -16.68
CA GLN A 24 7.17 15.95 -15.24
C GLN A 24 6.07 14.95 -14.94
N VAL A 25 6.47 13.68 -14.76
CA VAL A 25 5.61 12.64 -14.21
C VAL A 25 5.35 13.05 -12.76
N LEU A 26 4.27 13.80 -12.56
CA LEU A 26 3.68 14.00 -11.23
C LEU A 26 3.16 12.64 -10.77
N VAL A 27 4.01 11.90 -10.05
CA VAL A 27 3.59 10.68 -9.36
C VAL A 27 2.84 11.12 -8.10
N ASP A 28 1.64 11.65 -8.30
CA ASP A 28 0.72 11.83 -7.19
C ASP A 28 0.14 10.45 -6.89
N THR A 29 0.64 9.83 -5.83
CA THR A 29 0.26 8.47 -5.44
C THR A 29 -1.11 8.50 -4.78
N LEU A 30 -2.16 8.46 -5.58
CA LEU A 30 -3.50 8.28 -5.05
C LEU A 30 -3.63 6.86 -4.46
N ASN A 31 -4.08 6.80 -3.22
CA ASN A 31 -4.30 5.53 -2.55
C ASN A 31 -5.58 5.56 -1.72
N VAL A 32 -6.17 4.39 -1.53
CA VAL A 32 -7.26 4.19 -0.57
C VAL A 32 -7.03 2.89 0.18
N GLN A 33 -7.47 2.85 1.43
CA GLN A 33 -7.48 1.66 2.25
C GLN A 33 -8.84 1.47 2.87
N VAL A 34 -9.37 0.25 2.75
CA VAL A 34 -10.62 -0.22 3.36
C VAL A 34 -10.34 -1.29 4.42
N TYR A 35 -11.24 -1.42 5.36
CA TYR A 35 -11.10 -2.28 6.51
C TYR A 35 -12.17 -3.36 6.56
N PHE A 36 -11.83 -4.48 7.19
CA PHE A 36 -12.69 -5.65 7.31
C PHE A 36 -12.81 -6.08 8.77
N ARG A 37 -13.95 -6.66 9.13
CA ARG A 37 -14.10 -7.30 10.43
C ARG A 37 -13.18 -8.50 10.57
N GLN A 38 -12.88 -8.87 11.79
CA GLN A 38 -12.06 -10.04 12.12
C GLN A 38 -12.69 -11.30 11.53
N GLY A 39 -11.92 -12.08 10.78
CA GLY A 39 -12.38 -13.31 10.15
C GLY A 39 -13.24 -13.13 8.88
N TYR A 40 -13.53 -11.90 8.47
CA TYR A 40 -14.37 -11.61 7.30
C TYR A 40 -13.58 -10.97 6.16
N SER A 41 -14.06 -11.19 4.95
CA SER A 41 -13.57 -10.56 3.73
C SER A 41 -14.67 -9.79 2.96
N ILE A 42 -15.89 -9.73 3.50
CA ILE A 42 -16.98 -8.94 2.94
C ILE A 42 -16.68 -7.47 3.12
N LEU A 43 -16.78 -6.68 2.05
CA LEU A 43 -16.58 -5.24 2.08
C LEU A 43 -17.87 -4.56 2.57
N GLU A 44 -17.89 -4.21 3.86
CA GLU A 44 -19.01 -3.51 4.49
C GLU A 44 -18.77 -2.00 4.40
N PHE A 45 -19.72 -1.26 3.81
CA PHE A 45 -19.58 0.17 3.55
C PHE A 45 -19.71 1.03 4.81
N ASP A 46 -20.50 0.60 5.77
CA ASP A 46 -20.72 1.26 7.05
C ASP A 46 -19.61 0.98 8.09
N TYR A 47 -18.67 0.06 7.76
CA TYR A 47 -17.58 -0.28 8.65
C TYR A 47 -16.39 0.69 8.47
N ARG A 48 -16.01 1.38 9.57
CA ARG A 48 -14.81 2.24 9.65
C ARG A 48 -14.66 3.25 8.48
N ASP A 49 -15.75 3.92 8.14
CA ASP A 49 -15.80 4.92 7.06
C ASP A 49 -15.43 4.38 5.65
N ASN A 50 -15.56 3.09 5.40
CA ASN A 50 -15.26 2.52 4.10
C ASN A 50 -15.99 3.23 2.96
N ALA A 51 -17.29 3.53 3.12
CA ALA A 51 -18.08 4.24 2.10
C ALA A 51 -17.46 5.59 1.73
N LYS A 52 -17.11 6.39 2.75
CA LYS A 52 -16.51 7.71 2.56
C LYS A 52 -15.15 7.63 1.86
N ARG A 53 -14.33 6.66 2.27
CA ARG A 53 -12.99 6.44 1.69
C ARG A 53 -13.08 6.04 0.22
N LEU A 54 -13.97 5.11 -0.09
CA LEU A 54 -14.20 4.61 -1.44
C LEU A 54 -14.80 5.68 -2.34
N ALA A 55 -15.79 6.47 -1.88
CA ALA A 55 -16.36 7.58 -2.64
C ALA A 55 -15.28 8.61 -3.01
N ALA A 56 -14.49 9.06 -2.03
CA ALA A 56 -13.41 10.02 -2.27
C ALA A 56 -12.35 9.47 -3.26
N PHE A 57 -12.06 8.18 -3.21
CA PHE A 57 -11.16 7.53 -4.14
C PHE A 57 -11.71 7.53 -5.57
N VAL A 58 -12.98 7.14 -5.76
CA VAL A 58 -13.64 7.15 -7.08
C VAL A 58 -13.65 8.55 -7.68
N ASP A 59 -14.02 9.57 -6.91
CA ASP A 59 -14.05 10.95 -7.36
C ASP A 59 -12.66 11.42 -7.82
N SER A 60 -11.63 11.08 -7.05
CA SER A 60 -10.25 11.40 -7.39
C SER A 60 -9.78 10.69 -8.66
N VAL A 61 -10.09 9.40 -8.81
CA VAL A 61 -9.73 8.63 -10.01
C VAL A 61 -10.44 9.18 -11.24
N ARG A 62 -11.75 9.48 -11.15
CA ARG A 62 -12.52 10.08 -12.25
C ARG A 62 -11.95 11.42 -12.68
N THR A 63 -11.53 12.24 -11.73
CA THR A 63 -10.85 13.51 -12.03
C THR A 63 -9.55 13.28 -12.80
N LEU A 64 -8.74 12.32 -12.40
CA LEU A 64 -7.51 11.94 -13.11
C LEU A 64 -7.79 11.41 -14.51
N GLN A 65 -8.75 10.50 -14.65
CA GLN A 65 -9.14 9.92 -15.95
C GLN A 65 -9.75 10.95 -16.91
N GLY A 66 -10.39 11.99 -16.39
CA GLY A 66 -10.90 13.12 -17.20
C GLY A 66 -9.82 14.10 -17.65
N SER A 67 -8.60 14.01 -17.14
CA SER A 67 -7.48 14.88 -17.51
C SER A 67 -6.72 14.31 -18.73
N ALA A 68 -6.54 15.10 -19.76
CA ALA A 68 -5.78 14.70 -20.95
C ALA A 68 -4.27 14.50 -20.66
N SER A 69 -3.78 15.06 -19.55
CA SER A 69 -2.37 15.01 -19.14
C SER A 69 -2.02 13.85 -18.20
N CYS A 70 -3.03 13.12 -17.70
CA CYS A 70 -2.82 12.03 -16.73
C CYS A 70 -3.32 10.69 -17.30
N ARG A 71 -2.53 9.65 -17.10
CA ARG A 71 -2.94 8.27 -17.43
C ARG A 71 -2.55 7.35 -16.29
N VAL A 72 -3.52 6.67 -15.72
CA VAL A 72 -3.27 5.60 -14.73
C VAL A 72 -2.73 4.37 -15.45
N LYS A 73 -1.53 3.93 -15.10
CA LYS A 73 -0.88 2.76 -15.71
C LYS A 73 -1.15 1.47 -14.94
N THR A 74 -1.19 1.57 -13.62
CA THR A 74 -1.30 0.38 -12.78
C THR A 74 -2.17 0.65 -11.55
N PHE A 75 -3.09 -0.27 -11.28
CA PHE A 75 -3.77 -0.40 -9.99
C PHE A 75 -3.07 -1.51 -9.21
N ARG A 76 -2.34 -1.16 -8.17
CA ARG A 76 -1.75 -2.13 -7.26
C ARG A 76 -2.66 -2.32 -6.06
N ILE A 77 -3.21 -3.53 -5.94
CA ILE A 77 -4.15 -3.91 -4.88
C ILE A 77 -3.46 -4.86 -3.94
N VAL A 78 -3.48 -4.55 -2.65
CA VAL A 78 -2.83 -5.35 -1.60
C VAL A 78 -3.84 -5.70 -0.53
N GLY A 79 -4.12 -6.99 -0.38
CA GLY A 79 -4.91 -7.51 0.74
C GLY A 79 -4.02 -7.96 1.90
N THR A 80 -4.46 -7.69 3.12
CA THR A 80 -3.73 -8.02 4.34
C THR A 80 -4.63 -8.65 5.40
N ALA A 81 -4.00 -9.33 6.35
CA ALA A 81 -4.65 -9.91 7.52
C ALA A 81 -3.82 -9.63 8.79
N SER A 82 -4.48 -9.73 9.93
CA SER A 82 -3.86 -9.66 11.25
C SER A 82 -3.30 -11.02 11.68
N PRO A 83 -2.40 -11.07 12.67
CA PRO A 83 -1.78 -12.32 13.14
C PRO A 83 -2.72 -13.32 13.80
N GLU A 84 -3.96 -12.96 14.08
CA GLU A 84 -4.95 -13.84 14.71
C GLU A 84 -5.28 -15.04 13.83
N GLY A 85 -5.45 -16.20 14.45
CA GLY A 85 -5.77 -17.44 13.74
C GLY A 85 -4.56 -18.07 13.04
N VAL A 86 -4.85 -18.98 12.12
CA VAL A 86 -3.82 -19.76 11.41
C VAL A 86 -3.40 -19.09 10.10
N SER A 87 -2.12 -19.18 9.77
CA SER A 87 -1.52 -18.46 8.63
C SER A 87 -2.17 -18.82 7.28
N VAL A 88 -2.61 -20.05 7.08
CA VAL A 88 -3.29 -20.46 5.84
C VAL A 88 -4.61 -19.71 5.65
N LEU A 89 -5.40 -19.56 6.73
CA LEU A 89 -6.64 -18.79 6.70
C LEU A 89 -6.37 -17.30 6.49
N ASN A 90 -5.33 -16.76 7.10
CA ASN A 90 -4.93 -15.36 6.92
C ASN A 90 -4.49 -15.08 5.49
N LYS A 91 -3.79 -16.01 4.84
CA LYS A 91 -3.46 -15.91 3.42
C LYS A 91 -4.73 -15.84 2.58
N ARG A 92 -5.67 -16.77 2.78
CA ARG A 92 -6.95 -16.80 2.08
C ARG A 92 -7.81 -15.56 2.35
N LEU A 93 -7.85 -15.08 3.59
CA LEU A 93 -8.56 -13.83 3.92
C LEU A 93 -7.97 -12.64 3.16
N SER A 94 -6.66 -12.52 3.12
CA SER A 94 -5.99 -11.43 2.39
C SER A 94 -6.27 -11.48 0.89
N GLU A 95 -6.29 -12.67 0.28
CA GLU A 95 -6.67 -12.87 -1.12
C GLU A 95 -8.11 -12.44 -1.40
N ASN A 96 -9.06 -12.90 -0.59
CA ASN A 96 -10.46 -12.58 -0.76
C ASN A 96 -10.74 -11.09 -0.55
N ARG A 97 -10.07 -10.44 0.40
CA ARG A 97 -10.17 -8.99 0.62
C ARG A 97 -9.69 -8.19 -0.58
N ALA A 98 -8.55 -8.57 -1.15
CA ALA A 98 -8.05 -7.94 -2.37
C ALA A 98 -9.02 -8.13 -3.54
N LYS A 99 -9.53 -9.36 -3.77
CA LYS A 99 -10.50 -9.66 -4.82
C LYS A 99 -11.81 -8.88 -4.67
N ASN A 100 -12.34 -8.80 -3.46
CA ASN A 100 -13.58 -8.05 -3.20
C ASN A 100 -13.42 -6.54 -3.40
N LEU A 101 -12.24 -6.00 -3.09
CA LEU A 101 -11.93 -4.61 -3.42
C LEU A 101 -11.80 -4.39 -4.94
N VAL A 102 -11.16 -5.31 -5.67
CA VAL A 102 -11.07 -5.27 -7.13
C VAL A 102 -12.47 -5.28 -7.75
N ALA A 103 -13.29 -6.26 -7.39
CA ALA A 103 -14.65 -6.39 -7.91
C ALA A 103 -15.46 -5.10 -7.71
N TRP A 104 -15.33 -4.47 -6.54
CA TRP A 104 -15.96 -3.19 -6.29
C TRP A 104 -15.38 -2.06 -7.18
N ILE A 105 -14.06 -2.00 -7.34
CA ILE A 105 -13.42 -0.97 -8.19
C ILE A 105 -13.93 -1.08 -9.63
N GLU A 106 -14.01 -2.28 -10.17
CA GLU A 106 -14.46 -2.55 -11.56
C GLU A 106 -15.90 -2.08 -11.83
N GLU A 107 -16.75 -2.01 -10.80
CA GLU A 107 -18.12 -1.47 -10.93
C GLU A 107 -18.16 0.06 -11.10
N TYR A 108 -17.19 0.78 -10.56
CA TYR A 108 -17.22 2.24 -10.44
C TYR A 108 -16.17 2.97 -11.25
N ILE A 109 -15.11 2.28 -11.67
CA ILE A 109 -13.94 2.86 -12.34
C ILE A 109 -13.59 2.02 -13.56
N SER A 110 -13.41 2.68 -14.70
CA SER A 110 -12.87 2.01 -15.89
C SER A 110 -11.40 1.68 -15.67
N LEU A 111 -11.03 0.41 -15.87
CA LEU A 111 -9.65 -0.09 -15.81
C LEU A 111 -9.02 -0.22 -17.20
N GLU A 112 -9.67 0.32 -18.23
CA GLU A 112 -9.23 0.21 -19.63
C GLU A 112 -7.82 0.81 -19.80
N GLY A 113 -6.92 0.02 -20.37
CA GLY A 113 -5.52 0.41 -20.61
C GLY A 113 -4.63 0.39 -19.37
N ALA A 114 -5.14 0.02 -18.19
CA ALA A 114 -4.37 -0.12 -16.98
C ALA A 114 -4.08 -1.59 -16.63
N THR A 115 -2.98 -1.83 -15.93
CA THR A 115 -2.61 -3.14 -15.39
C THR A 115 -3.13 -3.31 -13.96
N LEU A 116 -3.67 -4.48 -13.63
CA LEU A 116 -3.98 -4.87 -12.27
C LEU A 116 -2.83 -5.68 -11.66
N ASP A 117 -2.23 -5.19 -10.57
CA ASP A 117 -1.25 -5.91 -9.76
C ASP A 117 -1.91 -6.25 -8.42
N ILE A 118 -2.32 -7.52 -8.27
CA ILE A 118 -3.06 -7.99 -7.09
C ILE A 118 -2.13 -8.83 -6.22
N GLN A 119 -1.94 -8.40 -4.99
CA GLN A 119 -1.10 -9.05 -4.01
C GLN A 119 -1.87 -9.40 -2.74
N ALA A 120 -1.64 -10.59 -2.24
CA ALA A 120 -2.15 -11.02 -0.95
C ALA A 120 -0.97 -11.31 -0.02
N LEU A 121 -0.74 -10.47 0.96
CA LEU A 121 0.41 -10.63 1.87
C LEU A 121 0.18 -11.70 2.93
N GLY A 122 -1.09 -12.06 3.23
CA GLY A 122 -1.41 -12.74 4.46
C GLY A 122 -1.23 -11.78 5.63
N ILE A 123 -0.44 -12.16 6.60
CA ILE A 123 -0.12 -11.28 7.74
C ILE A 123 0.90 -10.22 7.32
N ASP A 124 0.56 -8.94 7.50
CA ASP A 124 1.47 -7.82 7.22
C ASP A 124 2.36 -7.54 8.45
N TRP A 125 3.42 -8.34 8.58
CA TRP A 125 4.38 -8.24 9.68
C TRP A 125 5.15 -6.92 9.68
N GLU A 126 5.48 -6.39 8.51
CA GLU A 126 6.20 -5.12 8.39
C GLU A 126 5.36 -3.94 8.85
N ARG A 127 4.06 -3.94 8.51
CA ARG A 127 3.14 -2.92 8.98
C ARG A 127 2.95 -3.01 10.49
N LEU A 128 2.82 -4.22 11.04
CA LEU A 128 2.75 -4.40 12.48
C LEU A 128 4.00 -3.86 13.16
N GLU A 129 5.20 -4.17 12.66
CA GLU A 129 6.44 -3.63 13.19
C GLU A 129 6.45 -2.10 13.18
N ARG A 130 6.07 -1.47 12.06
CA ARG A 130 5.97 0.00 11.98
C ARG A 130 5.01 0.59 13.01
N GLN A 131 3.86 -0.05 13.25
CA GLN A 131 2.91 0.38 14.27
C GLN A 131 3.51 0.28 15.68
N VAL A 132 4.19 -0.81 15.98
CA VAL A 132 4.87 -1.00 17.27
C VAL A 132 5.96 0.05 17.47
N VAL A 133 6.80 0.31 16.45
CA VAL A 133 7.85 1.34 16.50
C VAL A 133 7.26 2.73 16.79
N ALA A 134 6.14 3.06 16.17
CA ALA A 134 5.49 4.39 16.29
C ALA A 134 4.63 4.54 17.55
N SER A 135 4.58 3.55 18.45
CA SER A 135 3.70 3.54 19.62
C SER A 135 4.46 3.58 20.94
N ASP A 136 3.73 3.96 21.99
CA ASP A 136 4.16 3.85 23.39
C ASP A 136 3.58 2.61 24.06
N MET A 137 3.37 1.51 23.29
CA MET A 137 2.81 0.29 23.82
C MET A 137 3.66 -0.31 24.95
N PRO A 138 3.04 -0.92 25.95
CA PRO A 138 3.76 -1.72 26.95
C PRO A 138 4.55 -2.86 26.28
N TYR A 139 5.76 -3.10 26.76
CA TYR A 139 6.64 -4.17 26.27
C TYR A 139 7.07 -4.01 24.79
N ARG A 140 7.10 -2.76 24.29
CA ARG A 140 7.45 -2.43 22.91
C ARG A 140 8.74 -3.07 22.43
N ASP A 141 9.81 -2.93 23.21
CA ASP A 141 11.13 -3.40 22.81
C ASP A 141 11.20 -4.93 22.74
N GLU A 142 10.50 -5.62 23.65
CA GLU A 142 10.39 -7.08 23.63
C GLU A 142 9.57 -7.59 22.44
N VAL A 143 8.51 -6.86 22.06
CA VAL A 143 7.72 -7.15 20.87
C VAL A 143 8.57 -6.95 19.61
N LEU A 144 9.33 -5.84 19.53
CA LEU A 144 10.22 -5.56 18.40
C LEU A 144 11.31 -6.61 18.27
N GLU A 145 11.87 -7.09 19.39
CA GLU A 145 12.85 -8.17 19.39
C GLU A 145 12.28 -9.44 18.74
N ILE A 146 11.05 -9.82 19.08
CA ILE A 146 10.39 -10.99 18.48
C ILE A 146 10.08 -10.75 17.01
N LEU A 147 9.56 -9.56 16.64
CA LEU A 147 9.20 -9.24 15.26
C LEU A 147 10.41 -9.29 14.33
N ARG A 148 11.57 -8.84 14.79
CA ARG A 148 12.81 -8.73 13.99
C ARG A 148 13.60 -10.03 13.94
N ASN A 149 13.69 -10.73 15.05
CA ASN A 149 14.63 -11.84 15.21
C ASN A 149 13.98 -13.22 15.21
N THR A 150 12.66 -13.32 15.39
CA THR A 150 11.97 -14.62 15.30
C THR A 150 11.41 -14.85 13.90
N PRO A 151 11.77 -15.94 13.21
CA PRO A 151 11.17 -16.28 11.93
C PRO A 151 9.67 -16.58 12.09
N VAL A 152 8.90 -16.43 11.01
CA VAL A 152 7.46 -16.73 11.01
C VAL A 152 7.21 -18.15 11.54
N TRP A 153 8.05 -19.11 11.11
CA TRP A 153 8.06 -20.49 11.58
C TRP A 153 9.47 -20.88 12.04
N VAL A 154 9.58 -21.39 13.23
CA VAL A 154 10.81 -22.00 13.74
C VAL A 154 10.76 -23.50 13.43
N ILE A 155 11.62 -23.96 12.53
CA ILE A 155 11.65 -25.35 12.08
C ILE A 155 12.90 -26.02 12.62
N ARG A 156 12.75 -27.21 13.25
CA ARG A 156 13.82 -28.11 13.66
C ARG A 156 13.48 -29.53 13.21
N ASP A 157 14.43 -30.20 12.59
CA ASP A 157 14.25 -31.57 12.07
C ASP A 157 13.01 -31.74 11.20
N GLY A 158 12.74 -30.74 10.35
CA GLY A 158 11.57 -30.73 9.43
C GLY A 158 10.22 -30.48 10.11
N LYS A 159 10.19 -30.19 11.41
CA LYS A 159 8.96 -29.93 12.18
C LYS A 159 8.91 -28.49 12.66
N VAL A 160 7.71 -27.90 12.63
CA VAL A 160 7.47 -26.62 13.27
C VAL A 160 7.44 -26.79 14.77
N VAL A 161 8.41 -26.22 15.47
CA VAL A 161 8.55 -26.31 16.93
C VAL A 161 8.08 -25.03 17.64
N ASP A 162 8.11 -23.87 16.93
CA ASP A 162 7.69 -22.58 17.44
C ASP A 162 7.34 -21.65 16.29
N SER A 163 6.85 -20.43 16.59
CA SER A 163 6.54 -19.43 15.59
C SER A 163 6.59 -18.02 16.20
N ARG A 164 6.81 -17.01 15.36
CA ARG A 164 6.68 -15.60 15.74
C ARG A 164 5.34 -15.33 16.42
N ASN A 165 4.28 -15.85 15.85
CA ASN A 165 2.91 -15.69 16.35
C ASN A 165 2.74 -16.25 17.78
N ARG A 166 3.26 -17.44 18.01
CA ARG A 166 3.23 -18.08 19.34
C ARG A 166 4.03 -17.29 20.36
N GLN A 167 5.22 -16.84 20.01
CA GLN A 167 6.06 -16.06 20.94
C GLN A 167 5.39 -14.73 21.31
N LEU A 168 4.84 -14.00 20.33
CA LEU A 168 4.08 -12.77 20.60
C LEU A 168 2.86 -13.06 21.48
N GLY A 169 2.12 -14.13 21.20
CA GLY A 169 0.94 -14.53 21.97
C GLY A 169 1.24 -14.91 23.43
N MET A 170 2.44 -15.42 23.71
CA MET A 170 2.87 -15.82 25.05
C MET A 170 3.60 -14.71 25.81
N LEU A 171 4.04 -13.66 25.13
CA LEU A 171 4.83 -12.59 25.73
C LEU A 171 4.10 -11.94 26.90
N ARG A 172 4.75 -11.92 28.08
CA ARG A 172 4.20 -11.34 29.31
C ARG A 172 2.79 -11.87 29.66
N GLY A 173 2.57 -13.18 29.45
CA GLY A 173 1.27 -13.82 29.70
C GLY A 173 0.17 -13.30 28.77
N GLY A 174 0.51 -12.97 27.52
CA GLY A 174 -0.42 -12.49 26.50
C GLY A 174 -0.81 -11.02 26.62
N ARG A 175 -0.18 -10.23 27.52
CA ARG A 175 -0.52 -8.81 27.70
C ARG A 175 -0.17 -7.97 26.47
N ALA A 176 1.02 -8.22 25.89
CA ALA A 176 1.45 -7.55 24.66
C ALA A 176 0.52 -7.88 23.49
N TRP A 177 0.11 -9.14 23.37
CA TRP A 177 -0.84 -9.58 22.34
C TRP A 177 -2.19 -8.88 22.45
N ARG A 178 -2.81 -8.85 23.64
CA ARG A 178 -4.10 -8.15 23.85
C ARG A 178 -4.02 -6.67 23.50
N TYR A 179 -2.92 -6.01 23.81
CA TYR A 179 -2.72 -4.62 23.40
C TYR A 179 -2.71 -4.48 21.87
N MET A 180 -1.93 -5.33 21.18
CA MET A 180 -1.88 -5.31 19.71
C MET A 180 -3.23 -5.68 19.08
N GLU A 181 -3.97 -6.62 19.67
CA GLU A 181 -5.29 -7.05 19.22
C GLU A 181 -6.31 -5.90 19.27
N GLU A 182 -6.23 -5.07 20.29
CA GLU A 182 -7.11 -3.92 20.48
C GLU A 182 -6.72 -2.74 19.58
N TYR A 183 -5.43 -2.40 19.49
CA TYR A 183 -4.98 -1.14 18.87
C TYR A 183 -4.35 -1.29 17.49
N PHE A 184 -3.76 -2.43 17.15
CA PHE A 184 -3.02 -2.59 15.90
C PHE A 184 -3.66 -3.56 14.91
N PHE A 185 -4.16 -4.69 15.37
CA PHE A 185 -4.70 -5.70 14.47
C PHE A 185 -5.90 -5.24 13.64
N PRO A 186 -6.79 -4.36 14.13
CA PRO A 186 -7.85 -3.80 13.31
C PRO A 186 -7.35 -3.07 12.06
N GLU A 187 -6.17 -2.44 12.14
CA GLU A 187 -5.54 -1.77 11.00
C GLU A 187 -4.97 -2.74 9.95
N LEU A 188 -4.60 -3.95 10.37
CA LEU A 188 -4.05 -4.99 9.50
C LEU A 188 -5.14 -5.78 8.75
N ARG A 189 -6.40 -5.71 9.21
CA ARG A 189 -7.54 -6.36 8.57
C ARG A 189 -8.04 -5.49 7.41
N SER A 190 -7.25 -5.37 6.35
CA SER A 190 -7.50 -4.37 5.31
C SER A 190 -7.22 -4.86 3.90
N ALA A 191 -7.71 -4.10 2.93
CA ALA A 191 -7.19 -4.09 1.57
C ALA A 191 -6.99 -2.65 1.15
N GLY A 192 -5.97 -2.42 0.34
CA GLY A 192 -5.67 -1.10 -0.20
C GLY A 192 -5.45 -1.15 -1.69
N VAL A 193 -5.72 -0.05 -2.38
CA VAL A 193 -5.31 0.17 -3.76
C VAL A 193 -4.44 1.40 -3.84
N ARG A 194 -3.40 1.32 -4.65
CA ARG A 194 -2.49 2.41 -4.97
C ARG A 194 -2.38 2.52 -6.48
N LEU A 195 -2.53 3.74 -7.00
CA LEU A 195 -2.30 4.04 -8.40
C LEU A 195 -0.82 4.34 -8.66
N VAL A 196 -0.35 3.89 -9.83
CA VAL A 196 1.00 4.16 -10.36
C VAL A 196 0.90 4.57 -11.81
#